data_9593210212f0afb74f525cc23dc6469c
#
_entry.id   9593210212f0afb74f525cc23dc6469c
#
_cell.length_a   1.000
_cell.length_b   1.000
_cell.length_c   1.000
_cell.angle_alpha   90.00
_cell.angle_beta   90.00
_cell.angle_gamma   90.00
#
_symmetry.space_group_name_H-M   'P 1'
#
loop_
_entity.id
_entity.type
_entity.pdbx_description
1 polymer ?
#
loop_
_entity_poly.entity_id
_entity_poly.type
_entity_poly.pdbx_seq_one_letter_code
_entity_poly.pdbx_strand_id
1 'polypeptide(L)'
;MSTISRPLLAFIALLAAGIGSVRADAAVRLKDIVSFEGSRDNLLVGYGLVVGLNGTGDDVTKSIFTRESVIGMLDRLGVNARDAQLTVRTKNVAAVMVTATLPSSARQGGRIDVAVSAMGDAKDLQGGTLVGVPMLGADGEVYAVAQGQVSVGGFSAKGAATSISQGVPTAGKVPDGAIIEREIAFDLSKMQTMNISLRNPDFTTAERIATAINAYMHGGLAQATDNGTVALTIPPSMRSDVVGLVTRLEQLRIEPDQVAKVIIDDANGVIVMGENVKISTVAVAQGSLTVKITETPQVSQPGPLSNGTTAIVPRTDIQADTGKDRRLAVVPQGITIQELVNSLNALGIGPRDMISILQAIKAAGAMQADLEVH
;
A
#
# COMPACT_ATOMS: atom_id res chain seq x y z
N MET A 1 47.13 41.47 26.58
CA MET A 1 46.63 41.46 25.19
C MET A 1 47.45 40.42 24.43
N SER A 2 46.97 39.19 24.34
CA SER A 2 47.67 38.05 23.71
C SER A 2 47.17 37.91 22.26
N THR A 3 48.09 38.07 21.36
CA THR A 3 47.90 37.91 19.89
C THR A 3 47.72 36.43 19.57
N ILE A 4 46.49 36.03 19.26
CA ILE A 4 46.20 34.68 18.75
C ILE A 4 46.79 34.60 17.34
N SER A 5 47.70 33.64 17.15
CA SER A 5 48.52 33.49 15.95
C SER A 5 47.66 33.09 14.74
N ARG A 6 47.79 33.83 13.62
CA ARG A 6 47.15 33.63 12.33
C ARG A 6 47.16 32.17 11.77
N PRO A 7 48.12 31.28 12.07
CA PRO A 7 48.10 29.91 11.56
C PRO A 7 47.01 29.01 12.20
N LEU A 8 46.54 29.31 13.43
CA LEU A 8 45.51 28.51 14.10
C LEU A 8 44.12 28.72 13.48
N LEU A 9 43.84 29.96 13.04
CA LEU A 9 42.59 30.28 12.32
C LEU A 9 42.51 29.65 10.93
N ALA A 10 43.64 29.53 10.22
CA ALA A 10 43.73 28.87 8.93
C ALA A 10 43.49 27.33 9.04
N PHE A 11 43.95 26.70 10.15
CA PHE A 11 43.78 25.28 10.38
C PHE A 11 42.32 24.93 10.75
N ILE A 12 41.63 25.79 11.51
CA ILE A 12 40.21 25.62 11.84
C ILE A 12 39.31 25.83 10.60
N ALA A 13 39.64 26.77 9.71
CA ALA A 13 38.94 26.98 8.45
C ALA A 13 39.11 25.79 7.47
N LEU A 14 40.26 25.11 7.48
CA LEU A 14 40.53 23.96 6.64
C LEU A 14 39.78 22.72 7.13
N LEU A 15 39.57 22.60 8.46
CA LEU A 15 38.80 21.47 9.07
C LEU A 15 37.28 21.62 8.84
N ALA A 16 36.77 22.85 8.69
CA ALA A 16 35.35 23.12 8.44
C ALA A 16 34.93 22.91 6.99
N ALA A 17 35.85 22.91 6.04
CA ALA A 17 35.59 22.69 4.62
C ALA A 17 35.43 21.23 4.20
N GLY A 18 35.67 20.27 5.13
CA GLY A 18 35.62 18.83 4.88
C GLY A 18 34.30 18.17 5.24
N ILE A 19 33.28 18.90 5.74
CA ILE A 19 31.96 18.35 5.99
C ILE A 19 31.17 18.43 4.67
N GLY A 20 31.53 17.56 3.72
CA GLY A 20 30.67 17.26 2.58
C GLY A 20 29.32 16.82 3.13
N SER A 21 28.25 17.47 2.72
CA SER A 21 26.89 17.05 2.99
C SER A 21 26.72 15.60 2.49
N VAL A 22 26.85 14.66 3.41
CA VAL A 22 26.42 13.29 3.17
C VAL A 22 24.92 13.40 2.89
N ARG A 23 24.53 13.28 1.62
CA ARG A 23 23.14 13.01 1.27
C ARG A 23 22.75 11.77 2.06
N ALA A 24 21.88 11.93 3.02
CA ALA A 24 21.24 10.81 3.67
C ALA A 24 20.24 10.25 2.63
N ASP A 25 20.73 9.37 1.75
CA ASP A 25 19.84 8.56 0.93
C ASP A 25 18.91 7.83 1.88
N ALA A 26 17.62 7.81 1.55
CA ALA A 26 16.57 7.28 2.40
C ALA A 26 16.61 5.75 2.42
N ALA A 27 17.67 5.19 3.04
CA ALA A 27 17.80 3.75 3.22
C ALA A 27 16.70 3.24 4.14
N VAL A 28 15.84 2.37 3.62
CA VAL A 28 14.73 1.72 4.34
C VAL A 28 15.14 0.31 4.77
N ARG A 29 14.44 -0.24 5.77
CA ARG A 29 14.69 -1.61 6.20
C ARG A 29 14.11 -2.59 5.20
N LEU A 30 14.80 -3.71 5.01
CA LEU A 30 14.34 -4.75 4.07
C LEU A 30 12.89 -5.17 4.34
N LYS A 31 12.50 -5.38 5.60
CA LYS A 31 11.12 -5.77 5.97
C LYS A 31 10.02 -4.80 5.54
N ASP A 32 10.37 -3.52 5.33
CA ASP A 32 9.39 -2.49 4.95
C ASP A 32 9.06 -2.55 3.45
N ILE A 33 9.96 -3.16 2.64
CA ILE A 33 9.85 -3.22 1.17
C ILE A 33 9.64 -4.63 0.59
N VAL A 34 9.75 -5.68 1.42
CA VAL A 34 9.57 -7.06 0.95
C VAL A 34 8.57 -7.84 1.80
N SER A 35 8.20 -9.02 1.30
CA SER A 35 7.49 -10.09 2.01
C SER A 35 8.27 -11.39 1.86
N PHE A 36 8.45 -12.12 2.95
CA PHE A 36 9.13 -13.42 2.94
C PHE A 36 8.13 -14.53 2.62
N GLU A 37 8.56 -15.53 1.82
CA GLU A 37 7.76 -16.71 1.53
C GLU A 37 7.33 -17.42 2.82
N GLY A 38 6.07 -17.89 2.85
CA GLY A 38 5.46 -18.51 4.03
C GLY A 38 4.79 -17.54 4.99
N SER A 39 4.88 -16.24 4.75
CA SER A 39 4.16 -15.20 5.53
C SER A 39 2.83 -14.79 4.86
N ARG A 40 2.23 -15.68 4.04
CA ARG A 40 0.98 -15.36 3.37
C ARG A 40 -0.21 -15.70 4.27
N ASP A 41 -1.08 -14.72 4.47
CA ASP A 41 -2.37 -14.93 5.12
C ASP A 41 -3.33 -15.67 4.18
N ASN A 42 -4.13 -16.59 4.73
CA ASN A 42 -5.17 -17.27 4.00
C ASN A 42 -6.53 -16.62 4.29
N LEU A 43 -7.31 -16.42 3.24
CA LEU A 43 -8.68 -15.96 3.37
C LEU A 43 -9.59 -17.16 3.61
N LEU A 44 -10.39 -17.08 4.67
CA LEU A 44 -11.41 -18.07 5.00
C LEU A 44 -12.78 -17.52 4.69
N VAL A 45 -13.65 -18.39 4.19
CA VAL A 45 -15.05 -18.08 3.90
C VAL A 45 -15.94 -19.13 4.55
N GLY A 46 -17.09 -18.69 5.07
CA GLY A 46 -18.11 -19.57 5.62
C GLY A 46 -19.51 -19.04 5.33
N TYR A 47 -20.47 -19.93 5.40
CA TYR A 47 -21.87 -19.60 5.32
C TYR A 47 -22.57 -20.02 6.63
N GLY A 48 -23.37 -19.13 7.20
CA GLY A 48 -24.01 -19.40 8.49
C GLY A 48 -25.28 -18.62 8.74
N LEU A 49 -25.75 -18.73 9.96
CA LEU A 49 -26.94 -18.05 10.45
C LEU A 49 -26.60 -17.14 11.62
N VAL A 50 -27.18 -15.95 11.61
CA VAL A 50 -27.25 -15.05 12.77
C VAL A 50 -28.65 -15.19 13.35
N VAL A 51 -28.75 -15.49 14.63
CA VAL A 51 -30.01 -15.71 15.36
C VAL A 51 -30.16 -14.64 16.46
N GLY A 52 -31.39 -14.51 16.97
CA GLY A 52 -31.67 -13.57 18.08
C GLY A 52 -31.91 -12.11 17.63
N LEU A 53 -32.16 -11.90 16.34
CA LEU A 53 -32.51 -10.59 15.83
C LEU A 53 -33.93 -10.17 16.28
N ASN A 54 -34.12 -8.86 16.45
CA ASN A 54 -35.40 -8.30 16.90
C ASN A 54 -36.32 -7.91 15.71
N GLY A 55 -36.72 -8.92 14.92
CA GLY A 55 -37.59 -8.70 13.75
C GLY A 55 -36.91 -8.05 12.55
N THR A 56 -35.59 -7.91 12.59
CA THR A 56 -34.77 -7.25 11.53
C THR A 56 -34.11 -8.26 10.58
N GLY A 57 -34.24 -9.56 10.85
CA GLY A 57 -33.69 -10.61 10.02
C GLY A 57 -34.49 -10.88 8.74
N ASP A 58 -34.12 -11.96 8.05
CA ASP A 58 -34.71 -12.38 6.80
C ASP A 58 -36.20 -12.80 6.99
N ASP A 59 -37.00 -12.54 5.96
CA ASP A 59 -38.32 -13.10 5.86
C ASP A 59 -38.21 -14.57 5.39
N VAL A 60 -38.17 -15.51 6.34
CA VAL A 60 -37.96 -16.94 6.07
C VAL A 60 -39.02 -17.53 5.11
N THR A 61 -40.17 -16.87 4.98
CA THR A 61 -41.21 -17.31 4.03
C THR A 61 -40.86 -17.00 2.59
N LYS A 62 -39.98 -15.99 2.36
CA LYS A 62 -39.55 -15.57 1.04
C LYS A 62 -38.13 -16.06 0.71
N SER A 63 -37.26 -16.13 1.70
CA SER A 63 -35.86 -16.57 1.57
C SER A 63 -35.74 -18.08 1.68
N ILE A 64 -35.72 -18.78 0.53
CA ILE A 64 -35.65 -20.25 0.48
C ILE A 64 -34.39 -20.79 1.16
N PHE A 65 -33.22 -20.16 0.88
CA PHE A 65 -31.95 -20.60 1.44
C PHE A 65 -31.86 -20.37 2.95
N THR A 66 -32.40 -19.28 3.49
CA THR A 66 -32.47 -19.06 4.94
C THR A 66 -33.37 -20.12 5.61
N ARG A 67 -34.49 -20.45 5.01
CA ARG A 67 -35.40 -21.49 5.50
C ARG A 67 -34.71 -22.84 5.54
N GLU A 68 -34.10 -23.27 4.44
CA GLU A 68 -33.42 -24.57 4.39
C GLU A 68 -32.26 -24.65 5.39
N SER A 69 -31.56 -23.56 5.60
CA SER A 69 -30.48 -23.48 6.60
C SER A 69 -30.98 -23.59 8.02
N VAL A 70 -32.11 -22.96 8.35
CA VAL A 70 -32.74 -23.09 9.67
C VAL A 70 -33.20 -24.55 9.90
N ILE A 71 -33.84 -25.16 8.90
CA ILE A 71 -34.26 -26.55 8.97
C ILE A 71 -33.05 -27.46 9.16
N GLY A 72 -32.01 -27.31 8.37
CA GLY A 72 -30.79 -28.11 8.48
C GLY A 72 -30.06 -27.92 9.82
N MET A 73 -30.11 -26.72 10.41
CA MET A 73 -29.60 -26.47 11.76
C MET A 73 -30.41 -27.21 12.81
N LEU A 74 -31.75 -27.15 12.74
CA LEU A 74 -32.64 -27.83 13.66
C LEU A 74 -32.49 -29.38 13.59
N ASP A 75 -32.35 -29.91 12.37
CA ASP A 75 -32.06 -31.32 12.14
C ASP A 75 -30.76 -31.78 12.83
N ARG A 76 -29.69 -30.97 12.72
CA ARG A 76 -28.39 -31.23 13.40
C ARG A 76 -28.49 -31.18 14.92
N LEU A 77 -29.44 -30.40 15.48
CA LEU A 77 -29.70 -30.29 16.89
C LEU A 77 -30.71 -31.39 17.37
N GLY A 78 -31.11 -32.32 16.50
CA GLY A 78 -32.00 -33.42 16.83
C GLY A 78 -33.48 -33.06 16.77
N VAL A 79 -33.83 -31.89 16.25
CA VAL A 79 -35.23 -31.48 16.05
C VAL A 79 -35.64 -31.82 14.62
N ASN A 80 -36.51 -32.81 14.44
CA ASN A 80 -37.05 -33.16 13.13
C ASN A 80 -38.02 -32.07 12.64
N ALA A 81 -37.50 -31.14 11.82
CA ALA A 81 -38.28 -30.02 11.29
C ALA A 81 -38.86 -30.31 9.89
N ARG A 82 -38.47 -31.42 9.23
CA ARG A 82 -38.90 -31.75 7.87
C ARG A 82 -40.27 -32.43 7.82
N ASP A 83 -40.58 -33.27 8.82
CA ASP A 83 -41.83 -34.01 8.88
C ASP A 83 -43.02 -33.16 9.35
N ALA A 84 -42.74 -32.08 10.07
CA ALA A 84 -43.79 -31.14 10.42
C ALA A 84 -43.96 -30.17 9.26
N GLN A 85 -45.14 -30.00 8.71
CA GLN A 85 -45.55 -28.90 7.83
C GLN A 85 -45.47 -27.56 8.61
N LEU A 86 -44.43 -27.43 9.41
CA LEU A 86 -44.13 -26.24 10.21
C LEU A 86 -43.73 -25.12 9.26
N THR A 87 -44.66 -24.24 9.00
CA THR A 87 -44.37 -22.97 8.38
C THR A 87 -43.56 -22.17 9.39
N VAL A 88 -42.21 -22.29 9.31
CA VAL A 88 -41.33 -21.47 10.11
C VAL A 88 -41.54 -20.02 9.69
N ARG A 89 -42.15 -19.24 10.57
CA ARG A 89 -42.39 -17.81 10.36
C ARG A 89 -41.62 -17.06 11.41
N THR A 90 -40.46 -16.53 11.02
CA THR A 90 -39.63 -15.71 11.90
C THR A 90 -38.91 -14.64 11.08
N LYS A 91 -38.60 -13.54 11.71
CA LYS A 91 -37.68 -12.47 11.20
C LYS A 91 -36.53 -12.28 12.17
N ASN A 92 -36.28 -13.23 13.04
CA ASN A 92 -35.24 -13.18 14.06
C ASN A 92 -33.98 -13.94 13.64
N VAL A 93 -33.91 -14.37 12.37
CA VAL A 93 -32.78 -15.11 11.81
C VAL A 93 -32.39 -14.48 10.50
N ALA A 94 -31.08 -14.40 10.20
CA ALA A 94 -30.55 -13.97 8.93
C ALA A 94 -29.48 -14.94 8.43
N ALA A 95 -29.50 -15.22 7.13
CA ALA A 95 -28.41 -15.92 6.47
C ALA A 95 -27.28 -14.95 6.17
N VAL A 96 -26.06 -15.36 6.50
CA VAL A 96 -24.90 -14.52 6.43
C VAL A 96 -23.71 -15.21 5.75
N MET A 97 -22.95 -14.42 5.00
CA MET A 97 -21.58 -14.73 4.57
C MET A 97 -20.65 -14.34 5.71
N VAL A 98 -19.72 -15.20 6.02
CA VAL A 98 -18.72 -15.02 7.08
C VAL A 98 -17.35 -15.09 6.45
N THR A 99 -16.51 -14.09 6.70
CA THR A 99 -15.15 -14.05 6.19
C THR A 99 -14.16 -13.78 7.32
N ALA A 100 -12.98 -14.37 7.22
CA ALA A 100 -11.90 -14.14 8.17
C ALA A 100 -10.56 -14.25 7.47
N THR A 101 -9.53 -13.59 8.03
CA THR A 101 -8.15 -13.72 7.59
C THR A 101 -7.41 -14.61 8.57
N LEU A 102 -6.89 -15.74 8.10
CA LEU A 102 -6.07 -16.65 8.89
C LEU A 102 -4.60 -16.30 8.68
N PRO A 103 -3.92 -15.70 9.67
CA PRO A 103 -2.51 -15.43 9.58
C PRO A 103 -1.68 -16.71 9.43
N SER A 104 -0.61 -16.68 8.67
CA SER A 104 0.30 -17.83 8.52
C SER A 104 0.94 -18.28 9.84
N SER A 105 1.06 -17.37 10.81
CA SER A 105 1.57 -17.64 12.17
C SER A 105 0.51 -18.17 13.14
N ALA A 106 -0.74 -18.30 12.70
CA ALA A 106 -1.84 -18.71 13.57
C ALA A 106 -1.69 -20.17 14.01
N ARG A 107 -1.94 -20.42 15.30
CA ARG A 107 -1.86 -21.75 15.91
C ARG A 107 -3.24 -22.28 16.28
N GLN A 108 -3.36 -23.61 16.30
CA GLN A 108 -4.59 -24.27 16.75
C GLN A 108 -4.99 -23.77 18.15
N GLY A 109 -6.28 -23.49 18.33
CA GLY A 109 -6.85 -22.89 19.54
C GLY A 109 -6.72 -21.36 19.61
N GLY A 110 -5.97 -20.73 18.68
CA GLY A 110 -5.93 -19.27 18.54
C GLY A 110 -7.28 -18.71 18.12
N ARG A 111 -7.47 -17.40 18.30
CA ARG A 111 -8.70 -16.70 17.92
C ARG A 111 -8.40 -15.64 16.87
N ILE A 112 -9.33 -15.46 15.94
CA ILE A 112 -9.26 -14.46 14.89
C ILE A 112 -10.59 -13.71 14.77
N ASP A 113 -10.52 -12.48 14.30
CA ASP A 113 -11.69 -11.66 14.01
C ASP A 113 -12.43 -12.17 12.79
N VAL A 114 -13.74 -12.00 12.84
CA VAL A 114 -14.63 -12.44 11.78
C VAL A 114 -15.49 -11.29 11.31
N ALA A 115 -15.61 -11.13 10.00
CA ALA A 115 -16.55 -10.22 9.38
C ALA A 115 -17.81 -11.01 8.95
N VAL A 116 -18.97 -10.40 9.17
CA VAL A 116 -20.29 -11.02 8.90
C VAL A 116 -21.08 -10.08 8.02
N SER A 117 -21.66 -10.57 6.93
CA SER A 117 -22.46 -9.79 5.99
C SER A 117 -23.75 -10.53 5.64
N ALA A 118 -24.89 -9.85 5.73
CA ALA A 118 -26.18 -10.43 5.39
C ALA A 118 -26.26 -10.77 3.90
N MET A 119 -26.78 -11.96 3.59
CA MET A 119 -26.98 -12.41 2.20
C MET A 119 -28.44 -12.28 1.75
N GLY A 120 -29.36 -12.18 2.70
CA GLY A 120 -30.79 -12.11 2.45
C GLY A 120 -31.34 -10.69 2.50
N ASP A 121 -32.60 -10.59 2.92
CA ASP A 121 -33.34 -9.32 3.05
C ASP A 121 -33.32 -8.77 4.49
N ALA A 122 -32.41 -9.25 5.34
CA ALA A 122 -32.18 -8.74 6.68
C ALA A 122 -31.81 -7.26 6.63
N LYS A 123 -32.38 -6.48 7.55
CA LYS A 123 -32.22 -5.02 7.60
C LYS A 123 -31.20 -4.57 8.61
N ASP A 124 -30.97 -5.38 9.65
CA ASP A 124 -30.05 -5.07 10.72
C ASP A 124 -29.63 -6.37 11.41
N LEU A 125 -28.33 -6.54 11.67
CA LEU A 125 -27.76 -7.67 12.39
C LEU A 125 -27.47 -7.36 13.87
N GLN A 126 -27.82 -6.16 14.33
CA GLN A 126 -27.55 -5.71 15.70
C GLN A 126 -28.22 -6.62 16.73
N GLY A 127 -27.45 -6.97 17.77
CA GLY A 127 -27.92 -7.85 18.86
C GLY A 127 -28.00 -9.33 18.51
N GLY A 128 -27.72 -9.69 17.24
CA GLY A 128 -27.72 -11.06 16.80
C GLY A 128 -26.47 -11.83 17.21
N THR A 129 -26.60 -13.15 17.28
CA THR A 129 -25.50 -14.08 17.57
C THR A 129 -25.24 -14.97 16.35
N LEU A 130 -24.00 -15.02 15.88
CA LEU A 130 -23.55 -15.94 14.84
C LEU A 130 -23.48 -17.34 15.44
N VAL A 131 -24.17 -18.31 14.82
CA VAL A 131 -24.15 -19.72 15.23
C VAL A 131 -22.97 -20.42 14.56
N GLY A 132 -22.35 -21.41 15.24
CA GLY A 132 -21.14 -22.11 14.82
C GLY A 132 -21.02 -22.36 13.32
N VAL A 133 -20.15 -21.67 12.68
CA VAL A 133 -19.93 -21.67 11.21
C VAL A 133 -18.56 -22.24 10.91
N PRO A 134 -18.46 -23.35 10.16
CA PRO A 134 -17.17 -23.80 9.64
C PRO A 134 -16.64 -22.81 8.60
N MET A 135 -15.39 -22.40 8.78
CA MET A 135 -14.68 -21.49 7.89
C MET A 135 -13.75 -22.30 7.00
N LEU A 136 -13.98 -22.22 5.70
CA LEU A 136 -13.24 -22.99 4.70
C LEU A 136 -12.15 -22.15 4.05
N GLY A 137 -11.02 -22.78 3.79
CA GLY A 137 -9.97 -22.24 2.93
C GLY A 137 -10.28 -22.45 1.44
N ALA A 138 -9.38 -21.97 0.59
CA ALA A 138 -9.50 -22.12 -0.86
C ALA A 138 -9.41 -23.59 -1.34
N ASP A 139 -8.85 -24.46 -0.51
CA ASP A 139 -8.77 -25.92 -0.72
C ASP A 139 -10.05 -26.68 -0.33
N GLY A 140 -11.05 -25.98 0.23
CA GLY A 140 -12.31 -26.54 0.71
C GLY A 140 -12.22 -27.21 2.08
N GLU A 141 -11.08 -27.14 2.76
CA GLU A 141 -10.91 -27.70 4.10
C GLU A 141 -11.29 -26.68 5.18
N VAL A 142 -11.77 -27.18 6.32
CA VAL A 142 -12.14 -26.35 7.47
C VAL A 142 -10.90 -26.00 8.29
N TYR A 143 -10.64 -24.72 8.45
CA TYR A 143 -9.50 -24.18 9.22
C TYR A 143 -9.91 -23.54 10.55
N ALA A 144 -11.12 -23.01 10.63
CA ALA A 144 -11.63 -22.39 11.85
C ALA A 144 -13.14 -22.59 12.00
N VAL A 145 -13.65 -22.38 13.20
CA VAL A 145 -15.10 -22.37 13.48
C VAL A 145 -15.45 -21.02 14.09
N ALA A 146 -16.35 -20.28 13.43
CA ALA A 146 -16.78 -18.96 13.84
C ALA A 146 -18.10 -19.03 14.64
N GLN A 147 -18.13 -18.33 15.79
CA GLN A 147 -19.30 -18.19 16.65
C GLN A 147 -19.16 -16.96 17.53
N GLY A 148 -20.24 -16.25 17.78
CA GLY A 148 -20.21 -15.14 18.73
C GLY A 148 -21.22 -14.05 18.45
N GLN A 149 -21.25 -13.05 19.32
CA GLN A 149 -22.16 -11.92 19.19
C GLN A 149 -21.69 -10.95 18.11
N VAL A 150 -22.60 -10.56 17.21
CA VAL A 150 -22.29 -9.65 16.11
C VAL A 150 -22.31 -8.22 16.60
N SER A 151 -21.20 -7.50 16.41
CA SER A 151 -21.06 -6.07 16.64
C SER A 151 -21.22 -5.33 15.32
N VAL A 152 -22.19 -4.44 15.23
CA VAL A 152 -22.51 -3.67 14.01
C VAL A 152 -22.05 -2.23 14.18
N GLY A 153 -21.41 -1.66 13.16
CA GLY A 153 -20.93 -0.28 13.15
C GLY A 153 -21.97 0.77 12.73
N GLY A 154 -23.23 0.35 12.59
CA GLY A 154 -24.35 1.22 12.19
C GLY A 154 -25.61 0.88 12.97
N PHE A 155 -26.64 1.69 12.79
CA PHE A 155 -27.99 1.38 13.30
C PHE A 155 -29.04 1.76 12.27
N SER A 156 -30.17 1.03 12.30
CA SER A 156 -31.37 1.35 11.52
C SER A 156 -32.56 1.48 12.47
N ALA A 157 -33.15 2.66 12.54
CA ALA A 157 -34.37 2.90 13.29
C ALA A 157 -35.52 3.26 12.34
N LYS A 158 -36.64 2.54 12.43
CA LYS A 158 -37.82 2.75 11.61
C LYS A 158 -38.99 3.23 12.46
N GLY A 159 -39.43 4.49 12.25
CA GLY A 159 -40.68 5.01 12.77
C GLY A 159 -41.84 4.81 11.80
N ALA A 160 -43.07 5.12 12.23
CA ALA A 160 -44.27 4.99 11.38
C ALA A 160 -44.25 5.88 10.12
N ALA A 161 -43.52 7.02 10.16
CA ALA A 161 -43.47 8.00 9.08
C ALA A 161 -42.05 8.27 8.56
N THR A 162 -40.99 7.79 9.24
CA THR A 162 -39.59 8.12 8.87
C THR A 162 -38.69 6.96 9.25
N SER A 163 -37.71 6.64 8.39
CA SER A 163 -36.63 5.70 8.72
C SER A 163 -35.29 6.44 8.70
N ILE A 164 -34.48 6.24 9.70
CA ILE A 164 -33.11 6.75 9.81
C ILE A 164 -32.17 5.57 9.84
N SER A 165 -31.20 5.51 8.93
CA SER A 165 -30.10 4.55 8.98
C SER A 165 -28.78 5.30 8.95
N GLN A 166 -27.83 4.90 9.79
CA GLN A 166 -26.46 5.42 9.81
C GLN A 166 -25.50 4.25 9.73
N GLY A 167 -24.54 4.29 8.83
CA GLY A 167 -23.61 3.20 8.56
C GLY A 167 -24.26 2.07 7.78
N VAL A 168 -23.66 0.86 7.87
CA VAL A 168 -24.15 -0.35 7.18
C VAL A 168 -24.59 -1.37 8.25
N PRO A 169 -25.88 -1.38 8.64
CA PRO A 169 -26.37 -2.27 9.69
C PRO A 169 -26.44 -3.75 9.28
N THR A 170 -26.32 -4.07 7.99
CA THR A 170 -26.31 -5.42 7.44
C THR A 170 -24.92 -6.08 7.40
N ALA A 171 -23.88 -5.35 7.84
CA ALA A 171 -22.53 -5.86 8.00
C ALA A 171 -22.05 -5.62 9.43
N GLY A 172 -21.31 -6.58 9.98
CA GLY A 172 -20.78 -6.49 11.33
C GLY A 172 -19.48 -7.28 11.49
N LYS A 173 -18.92 -7.22 12.70
CA LYS A 173 -17.75 -7.98 13.10
C LYS A 173 -18.05 -8.78 14.35
N VAL A 174 -17.40 -9.93 14.49
CA VAL A 174 -17.34 -10.71 15.72
C VAL A 174 -15.89 -10.73 16.17
N PRO A 175 -15.49 -9.87 17.11
CA PRO A 175 -14.11 -9.83 17.63
C PRO A 175 -13.77 -11.19 18.26
N ASP A 176 -12.57 -11.72 17.98
CA ASP A 176 -12.13 -13.03 18.43
C ASP A 176 -13.16 -14.15 18.17
N GLY A 177 -13.94 -13.99 17.10
CA GLY A 177 -15.14 -14.78 16.84
C GLY A 177 -14.88 -16.16 16.26
N ALA A 178 -13.72 -16.43 15.70
CA ALA A 178 -13.41 -17.77 15.20
C ALA A 178 -12.25 -18.40 15.98
N ILE A 179 -12.41 -19.68 16.29
CA ILE A 179 -11.37 -20.52 16.88
C ILE A 179 -10.71 -21.31 15.77
N ILE A 180 -9.39 -21.31 15.73
CA ILE A 180 -8.60 -22.03 14.74
C ILE A 180 -8.55 -23.51 15.11
N GLU A 181 -9.05 -24.37 14.23
CA GLU A 181 -9.06 -25.83 14.38
C GLU A 181 -7.89 -26.50 13.67
N ARG A 182 -7.36 -25.87 12.61
CA ARG A 182 -6.26 -26.40 11.83
C ARG A 182 -5.27 -25.28 11.50
N GLU A 183 -3.99 -25.58 11.70
CA GLU A 183 -2.90 -24.69 11.31
C GLU A 183 -2.57 -24.83 9.82
N ILE A 184 -2.03 -23.77 9.23
CA ILE A 184 -1.38 -23.87 7.93
C ILE A 184 -0.06 -24.60 8.14
N ALA A 185 0.11 -25.76 7.52
CA ALA A 185 1.33 -26.57 7.65
C ALA A 185 2.49 -25.89 6.91
N PHE A 186 3.13 -24.93 7.56
CA PHE A 186 4.31 -24.27 7.04
C PHE A 186 5.50 -24.42 8.01
N ASP A 187 6.50 -25.19 7.59
CA ASP A 187 7.68 -25.48 8.40
C ASP A 187 8.92 -24.80 7.79
N LEU A 188 9.25 -23.63 8.32
CA LEU A 188 10.42 -22.85 7.91
C LEU A 188 11.73 -23.63 8.01
N SER A 189 11.84 -24.60 8.95
CA SER A 189 13.08 -25.35 9.17
C SER A 189 13.39 -26.33 8.04
N LYS A 190 12.39 -26.74 7.27
CA LYS A 190 12.54 -27.66 6.13
C LYS A 190 12.89 -26.96 4.83
N MET A 191 12.82 -25.63 4.78
CA MET A 191 13.11 -24.88 3.57
C MET A 191 14.62 -24.89 3.25
N GLN A 192 14.94 -25.22 2.00
CA GLN A 192 16.28 -25.11 1.45
C GLN A 192 16.49 -23.76 0.76
N THR A 193 15.43 -23.25 0.17
CA THR A 193 15.37 -21.94 -0.49
C THR A 193 14.17 -21.18 0.03
N MET A 194 14.27 -19.88 0.08
CA MET A 194 13.20 -18.95 0.48
C MET A 194 13.10 -17.85 -0.57
N ASN A 195 11.90 -17.57 -1.04
CA ASN A 195 11.68 -16.45 -1.93
C ASN A 195 11.35 -15.19 -1.12
N ILE A 196 11.98 -14.11 -1.49
CA ILE A 196 11.77 -12.77 -0.92
C ILE A 196 11.09 -11.95 -2.02
N SER A 197 9.82 -11.63 -1.83
CA SER A 197 9.02 -10.92 -2.83
C SER A 197 8.99 -9.43 -2.51
N LEU A 198 9.34 -8.60 -3.50
CA LEU A 198 9.28 -7.15 -3.39
C LEU A 198 7.82 -6.68 -3.44
N ARG A 199 7.45 -5.73 -2.59
CA ARG A 199 6.12 -5.09 -2.62
C ARG A 199 5.95 -4.23 -3.86
N ASN A 200 7.03 -3.54 -4.27
CA ASN A 200 7.10 -2.77 -5.50
C ASN A 200 8.15 -3.42 -6.40
N PRO A 201 7.76 -4.18 -7.44
CA PRO A 201 8.70 -4.87 -8.32
C PRO A 201 9.59 -3.90 -9.10
N ASP A 202 10.92 -4.04 -8.94
CA ASP A 202 11.93 -3.26 -9.65
C ASP A 202 13.25 -4.03 -9.74
N PHE A 203 13.84 -4.13 -10.93
CA PHE A 203 15.07 -4.89 -11.17
C PHE A 203 16.26 -4.37 -10.37
N THR A 204 16.42 -3.04 -10.29
CA THR A 204 17.53 -2.42 -9.57
C THR A 204 17.44 -2.68 -8.08
N THR A 205 16.23 -2.55 -7.53
CA THR A 205 15.96 -2.83 -6.11
C THR A 205 16.17 -4.32 -5.78
N ALA A 206 15.71 -5.23 -6.65
CA ALA A 206 15.90 -6.67 -6.48
C ALA A 206 17.41 -7.03 -6.44
N GLU A 207 18.21 -6.46 -7.35
CA GLU A 207 19.66 -6.68 -7.37
C GLU A 207 20.36 -6.06 -6.16
N ARG A 208 19.96 -4.86 -5.73
CA ARG A 208 20.49 -4.24 -4.50
C ARG A 208 20.19 -5.08 -3.26
N ILE A 209 18.99 -5.68 -3.16
CA ILE A 209 18.62 -6.61 -2.09
C ILE A 209 19.50 -7.84 -2.12
N ALA A 210 19.65 -8.50 -3.28
CA ALA A 210 20.49 -9.68 -3.43
C ALA A 210 21.95 -9.38 -3.03
N THR A 211 22.49 -8.25 -3.47
CA THR A 211 23.85 -7.81 -3.13
C THR A 211 24.01 -7.55 -1.65
N ALA A 212 23.06 -6.87 -0.99
CA ALA A 212 23.11 -6.59 0.44
C ALA A 212 23.03 -7.87 1.28
N ILE A 213 22.17 -8.83 0.91
CA ILE A 213 22.08 -10.13 1.57
C ILE A 213 23.39 -10.91 1.39
N ASN A 214 23.95 -10.96 0.18
CA ASN A 214 25.20 -11.64 -0.11
C ASN A 214 26.38 -11.04 0.65
N ALA A 215 26.44 -9.71 0.78
CA ALA A 215 27.43 -9.03 1.59
C ALA A 215 27.31 -9.39 3.08
N TYR A 216 26.08 -9.44 3.61
CA TYR A 216 25.83 -9.82 5.00
C TYR A 216 26.17 -11.27 5.27
N MET A 217 25.81 -12.18 4.35
CA MET A 217 26.03 -13.63 4.50
C MET A 217 27.43 -14.11 4.08
N HIS A 218 28.27 -13.21 3.58
CA HIS A 218 29.61 -13.51 3.04
C HIS A 218 29.61 -14.64 1.98
N GLY A 219 28.57 -14.65 1.09
CA GLY A 219 28.46 -15.68 0.05
C GLY A 219 27.43 -15.34 -1.01
N GLY A 220 27.46 -16.02 -2.15
CA GLY A 220 26.48 -15.86 -3.25
C GLY A 220 25.21 -16.67 -3.00
N LEU A 221 24.50 -16.42 -1.91
CA LEU A 221 23.33 -17.18 -1.47
C LEU A 221 22.00 -16.56 -1.90
N ALA A 222 22.00 -15.29 -2.23
CA ALA A 222 20.82 -14.55 -2.72
C ALA A 222 21.01 -14.18 -4.19
N GLN A 223 19.97 -14.37 -5.00
CA GLN A 223 19.96 -14.04 -6.41
C GLN A 223 18.60 -13.44 -6.80
N ALA A 224 18.61 -12.32 -7.51
CA ALA A 224 17.40 -11.79 -8.12
C ALA A 224 16.99 -12.72 -9.28
N THR A 225 15.79 -13.29 -9.21
CA THR A 225 15.25 -14.18 -10.25
C THR A 225 14.41 -13.42 -11.26
N ASP A 226 13.77 -12.37 -10.83
CA ASP A 226 12.99 -11.45 -11.64
C ASP A 226 12.94 -10.07 -10.98
N ASN A 227 12.11 -9.14 -11.49
CA ASN A 227 11.99 -7.79 -10.96
C ASN A 227 11.29 -7.71 -9.59
N GLY A 228 10.63 -8.77 -9.15
CA GLY A 228 9.86 -8.81 -7.91
C GLY A 228 10.30 -9.87 -6.93
N THR A 229 11.27 -10.74 -7.31
CA THR A 229 11.62 -11.92 -6.51
C THR A 229 13.12 -12.07 -6.36
N VAL A 230 13.57 -12.24 -5.13
CA VAL A 230 14.95 -12.63 -4.79
C VAL A 230 14.91 -14.00 -4.13
N ALA A 231 15.56 -15.00 -4.75
CA ALA A 231 15.71 -16.33 -4.19
C ALA A 231 16.90 -16.35 -3.23
N LEU A 232 16.67 -16.79 -2.00
CA LEU A 232 17.66 -16.97 -0.95
C LEU A 232 17.88 -18.47 -0.70
N THR A 233 19.08 -18.95 -0.88
CA THR A 233 19.49 -20.32 -0.48
C THR A 233 19.88 -20.31 0.99
N ILE A 234 19.22 -21.13 1.82
CA ILE A 234 19.48 -21.23 3.25
C ILE A 234 20.60 -22.26 3.49
N PRO A 235 21.76 -21.82 4.01
CA PRO A 235 22.85 -22.73 4.32
C PRO A 235 22.44 -23.81 5.35
N PRO A 236 22.92 -25.03 5.24
CA PRO A 236 22.58 -26.09 6.20
C PRO A 236 22.87 -25.72 7.67
N SER A 237 23.90 -24.92 7.90
CA SER A 237 24.28 -24.43 9.25
C SER A 237 23.27 -23.46 9.86
N MET A 238 22.40 -22.83 9.05
CA MET A 238 21.40 -21.84 9.50
C MET A 238 19.97 -22.37 9.46
N ARG A 239 19.75 -23.60 8.98
CA ARG A 239 18.40 -24.21 8.90
C ARG A 239 17.77 -24.46 10.26
N SER A 240 18.55 -24.61 11.31
CA SER A 240 18.03 -24.74 12.68
C SER A 240 17.54 -23.42 13.27
N ASP A 241 17.93 -22.27 12.72
CA ASP A 241 17.54 -20.92 13.18
C ASP A 241 17.14 -20.01 12.01
N VAL A 242 16.20 -20.48 11.20
CA VAL A 242 15.70 -19.69 10.05
C VAL A 242 15.01 -18.41 10.51
N VAL A 243 14.27 -18.46 11.63
CA VAL A 243 13.61 -17.27 12.20
C VAL A 243 14.64 -16.22 12.59
N GLY A 244 15.72 -16.62 13.27
CA GLY A 244 16.81 -15.71 13.62
C GLY A 244 17.52 -15.15 12.39
N LEU A 245 17.69 -15.96 11.33
CA LEU A 245 18.24 -15.51 10.05
C LEU A 245 17.34 -14.43 9.44
N VAL A 246 16.05 -14.70 9.26
CA VAL A 246 15.08 -13.74 8.69
C VAL A 246 15.06 -12.46 9.51
N THR A 247 15.01 -12.54 10.84
CA THR A 247 15.01 -11.37 11.73
C THR A 247 16.25 -10.48 11.51
N ARG A 248 17.41 -11.07 11.29
CA ARG A 248 18.64 -10.31 10.98
C ARG A 248 18.60 -9.69 9.59
N LEU A 249 18.12 -10.44 8.58
CA LEU A 249 17.97 -9.94 7.22
C LEU A 249 16.96 -8.79 7.14
N GLU A 250 15.86 -8.85 7.88
CA GLU A 250 14.84 -7.80 7.96
C GLU A 250 15.40 -6.42 8.34
N GLN A 251 16.50 -6.38 9.11
CA GLN A 251 17.12 -5.15 9.57
C GLN A 251 18.12 -4.55 8.56
N LEU A 252 18.44 -5.25 7.47
CA LEU A 252 19.32 -4.72 6.43
C LEU A 252 18.74 -3.44 5.85
N ARG A 253 19.58 -2.46 5.65
CA ARG A 253 19.21 -1.18 5.03
C ARG A 253 19.44 -1.26 3.54
N ILE A 254 18.42 -0.97 2.78
CA ILE A 254 18.39 -0.99 1.31
C ILE A 254 17.95 0.39 0.83
N GLU A 255 18.54 0.86 -0.24
CA GLU A 255 18.11 2.04 -0.98
C GLU A 255 17.26 1.58 -2.17
N PRO A 256 15.91 1.55 -2.04
CA PRO A 256 15.05 1.14 -3.13
C PRO A 256 15.12 2.17 -4.27
N ASP A 257 15.10 1.70 -5.49
CA ASP A 257 14.90 2.57 -6.63
C ASP A 257 13.43 2.98 -6.71
N GLN A 258 13.20 4.26 -6.94
CA GLN A 258 11.85 4.80 -7.07
C GLN A 258 11.59 5.16 -8.51
N VAL A 259 10.61 4.51 -9.10
CA VAL A 259 10.11 4.87 -10.43
C VAL A 259 9.59 6.31 -10.37
N ALA A 260 10.01 7.12 -11.34
CA ALA A 260 9.49 8.47 -11.47
C ALA A 260 7.98 8.41 -11.78
N LYS A 261 7.15 8.81 -10.81
CA LYS A 261 5.69 8.72 -10.89
C LYS A 261 5.03 10.04 -10.49
N VAL A 262 3.99 10.41 -11.23
CA VAL A 262 3.12 11.56 -10.93
C VAL A 262 1.70 11.03 -10.80
N ILE A 263 1.07 11.27 -9.66
CA ILE A 263 -0.33 10.92 -9.40
C ILE A 263 -1.13 12.22 -9.36
N ILE A 264 -2.20 12.26 -10.11
CA ILE A 264 -3.09 13.41 -10.23
C ILE A 264 -4.49 12.98 -9.80
N ASP A 265 -5.03 13.64 -8.77
CA ASP A 265 -6.43 13.56 -8.39
C ASP A 265 -7.15 14.80 -8.97
N ASP A 266 -7.86 14.60 -10.08
CA ASP A 266 -8.57 15.69 -10.79
C ASP A 266 -9.78 16.17 -9.97
N ALA A 267 -10.42 15.30 -9.21
CA ALA A 267 -11.59 15.63 -8.41
C ALA A 267 -11.26 16.60 -7.27
N ASN A 268 -10.12 16.38 -6.59
CA ASN A 268 -9.68 17.17 -5.44
C ASN A 268 -8.58 18.19 -5.81
N GLY A 269 -8.06 18.15 -7.04
CA GLY A 269 -6.98 19.04 -7.50
C GLY A 269 -5.64 18.79 -6.81
N VAL A 270 -5.39 17.54 -6.37
CA VAL A 270 -4.16 17.14 -5.68
C VAL A 270 -3.19 16.53 -6.69
N ILE A 271 -1.93 16.99 -6.66
CA ILE A 271 -0.84 16.45 -7.47
C ILE A 271 0.23 15.91 -6.53
N VAL A 272 0.52 14.62 -6.62
CA VAL A 272 1.60 13.96 -5.87
C VAL A 272 2.69 13.54 -6.86
N MET A 273 3.93 13.90 -6.58
CA MET A 273 5.03 13.65 -7.50
C MET A 273 6.26 13.10 -6.77
N GLY A 274 6.96 12.17 -7.41
CA GLY A 274 8.24 11.65 -6.93
C GLY A 274 9.40 12.64 -7.17
N GLU A 275 10.43 12.54 -6.35
CA GLU A 275 11.62 13.41 -6.43
C GLU A 275 12.39 13.28 -7.77
N ASN A 276 12.34 12.09 -8.38
CA ASN A 276 13.11 11.75 -9.58
C ASN A 276 12.44 12.14 -10.91
N VAL A 277 11.28 12.82 -10.86
CA VAL A 277 10.57 13.23 -12.08
C VAL A 277 11.27 14.41 -12.73
N LYS A 278 11.82 14.19 -13.94
CA LYS A 278 12.51 15.22 -14.74
C LYS A 278 11.69 15.57 -15.98
N ILE A 279 11.80 16.82 -16.40
CA ILE A 279 11.16 17.35 -17.61
C ILE A 279 12.23 17.78 -18.57
N SER A 280 12.13 17.28 -19.82
CA SER A 280 12.98 17.70 -20.93
C SER A 280 12.47 19.01 -21.53
N THR A 281 13.28 19.62 -22.38
CA THR A 281 12.92 20.86 -23.10
C THR A 281 11.59 20.73 -23.82
N VAL A 282 10.61 21.54 -23.46
CA VAL A 282 9.27 21.55 -24.06
C VAL A 282 8.69 22.96 -24.04
N ALA A 283 7.87 23.28 -25.00
CA ALA A 283 7.06 24.50 -25.02
C ALA A 283 5.58 24.10 -24.98
N VAL A 284 4.83 24.58 -24.01
CA VAL A 284 3.40 24.34 -23.85
C VAL A 284 2.67 25.67 -23.88
N ALA A 285 1.59 25.73 -24.66
CA ALA A 285 0.69 26.88 -24.69
C ALA A 285 -0.72 26.40 -24.34
N GLN A 286 -1.37 27.05 -23.37
CA GLN A 286 -2.75 26.77 -22.98
C GLN A 286 -3.51 28.09 -22.83
N GLY A 287 -4.51 28.31 -23.69
CA GLY A 287 -5.24 29.57 -23.74
C GLY A 287 -4.32 30.77 -24.06
N SER A 288 -4.22 31.72 -23.15
CA SER A 288 -3.34 32.87 -23.25
C SER A 288 -1.93 32.66 -22.65
N LEU A 289 -1.67 31.48 -22.07
CA LEU A 289 -0.40 31.13 -21.43
C LEU A 289 0.49 30.32 -22.37
N THR A 290 1.72 30.79 -22.60
CA THR A 290 2.76 30.06 -23.32
C THR A 290 3.94 29.81 -22.39
N VAL A 291 4.29 28.54 -22.15
CA VAL A 291 5.46 28.13 -21.38
C VAL A 291 6.49 27.51 -22.31
N LYS A 292 7.69 28.09 -22.38
CA LYS A 292 8.81 27.56 -23.14
C LYS A 292 9.99 27.23 -22.23
N ILE A 293 10.44 25.99 -22.27
CA ILE A 293 11.61 25.51 -21.55
C ILE A 293 12.76 25.35 -22.58
N THR A 294 13.89 25.99 -22.37
CA THR A 294 15.03 25.93 -23.29
C THR A 294 16.29 25.53 -22.50
N GLU A 295 17.03 24.57 -23.03
CA GLU A 295 18.35 24.18 -22.48
C GLU A 295 19.48 24.91 -23.18
N THR A 296 20.30 25.63 -22.44
CA THR A 296 21.54 26.26 -22.95
C THR A 296 22.71 25.88 -22.03
N PRO A 297 23.60 24.97 -22.45
CA PRO A 297 24.80 24.66 -21.67
C PRO A 297 25.75 25.86 -21.67
N GLN A 298 26.18 26.30 -20.48
CA GLN A 298 27.18 27.35 -20.32
C GLN A 298 28.49 26.74 -19.85
N VAL A 299 29.57 27.02 -20.57
CA VAL A 299 30.92 26.59 -20.20
C VAL A 299 31.55 27.63 -19.28
N SER A 300 31.80 27.26 -18.04
CA SER A 300 32.57 28.04 -17.09
C SER A 300 34.07 27.74 -17.32
N GLN A 301 34.80 28.66 -17.93
CA GLN A 301 36.26 28.55 -18.06
C GLN A 301 36.94 29.27 -16.91
N PRO A 302 37.96 28.65 -16.28
CA PRO A 302 38.83 29.37 -15.36
C PRO A 302 39.55 30.50 -16.04
N GLY A 303 39.80 31.61 -15.33
CA GLY A 303 40.58 32.72 -15.86
C GLY A 303 42.00 32.32 -16.27
N PRO A 304 42.66 33.07 -17.20
CA PRO A 304 44.01 32.78 -17.60
C PRO A 304 44.95 32.79 -16.39
N LEU A 305 45.72 31.71 -16.20
CA LEU A 305 46.66 31.48 -15.08
C LEU A 305 46.02 30.89 -13.79
N SER A 306 44.81 30.32 -13.82
CA SER A 306 44.27 29.54 -12.71
C SER A 306 44.37 28.04 -13.00
N ASN A 307 44.67 27.22 -11.94
CA ASN A 307 44.77 25.76 -12.04
C ASN A 307 43.36 25.05 -11.94
N GLY A 308 42.31 25.69 -12.37
CA GLY A 308 40.95 25.15 -12.39
C GLY A 308 40.67 24.31 -13.64
N THR A 309 39.86 23.27 -13.51
CA THR A 309 39.36 22.48 -14.64
C THR A 309 38.09 23.12 -15.22
N THR A 310 37.95 23.08 -16.54
CA THR A 310 36.73 23.54 -17.23
C THR A 310 35.54 22.68 -16.80
N ALA A 311 34.51 23.30 -16.24
CA ALA A 311 33.26 22.63 -15.89
C ALA A 311 32.14 23.14 -16.78
N ILE A 312 31.35 22.20 -17.33
CA ILE A 312 30.11 22.53 -18.03
C ILE A 312 29.02 22.66 -16.95
N VAL A 313 28.54 23.89 -16.75
CA VAL A 313 27.46 24.17 -15.84
C VAL A 313 26.18 24.30 -16.66
N PRO A 314 25.23 23.39 -16.53
CA PRO A 314 23.95 23.51 -17.21
C PRO A 314 23.15 24.70 -16.66
N ARG A 315 22.53 25.46 -17.54
CA ARG A 315 21.54 26.50 -17.23
C ARG A 315 20.32 26.34 -18.09
N THR A 316 19.15 26.44 -17.50
CA THR A 316 17.85 26.37 -18.20
C THR A 316 17.09 27.67 -18.05
N ASP A 317 16.42 28.08 -19.11
CA ASP A 317 15.51 29.22 -19.15
C ASP A 317 14.07 28.75 -19.29
N ILE A 318 13.17 29.16 -18.38
CA ILE A 318 11.72 29.04 -18.54
C ILE A 318 11.14 30.43 -18.87
N GLN A 319 10.40 30.48 -19.96
CA GLN A 319 9.68 31.68 -20.39
C GLN A 319 8.17 31.38 -20.30
N ALA A 320 7.43 32.15 -19.48
CA ALA A 320 5.97 32.11 -19.42
C ALA A 320 5.41 33.46 -19.88
N ASP A 321 4.54 33.43 -20.88
CA ASP A 321 3.84 34.61 -21.39
C ASP A 321 2.34 34.51 -21.04
N THR A 322 1.85 35.44 -20.23
CA THR A 322 0.44 35.52 -19.79
C THR A 322 -0.39 36.47 -20.64
N GLY A 323 0.16 37.00 -21.76
CA GLY A 323 -0.57 37.83 -22.71
C GLY A 323 -0.90 39.26 -22.28
N LYS A 324 -0.49 39.68 -21.05
CA LYS A 324 -0.74 41.02 -20.55
C LYS A 324 0.52 41.93 -20.43
N ASP A 325 1.70 41.34 -20.29
CA ASP A 325 2.98 42.03 -20.34
C ASP A 325 4.08 41.03 -20.72
N ARG A 326 4.79 41.29 -21.81
CA ARG A 326 5.88 40.46 -22.35
C ARG A 326 7.08 40.42 -21.39
N ARG A 327 7.08 39.58 -20.41
CA ARG A 327 8.26 39.28 -19.57
C ARG A 327 8.53 37.77 -19.61
N LEU A 328 9.72 37.49 -20.12
CA LEU A 328 10.28 36.15 -20.22
C LEU A 328 10.94 35.79 -18.90
N ALA A 329 10.56 34.70 -18.23
CA ALA A 329 11.23 34.17 -17.06
C ALA A 329 12.09 32.95 -17.45
N VAL A 330 13.36 32.97 -17.06
CA VAL A 330 14.40 32.01 -17.43
C VAL A 330 14.65 31.03 -16.29
N VAL A 331 14.56 29.71 -16.50
CA VAL A 331 14.72 28.67 -15.49
C VAL A 331 15.78 27.63 -15.86
N PRO A 332 16.65 27.16 -14.94
CA PRO A 332 17.83 26.33 -15.21
C PRO A 332 17.54 24.86 -15.53
N GLN A 333 18.51 24.19 -16.15
CA GLN A 333 18.45 22.83 -16.72
C GLN A 333 18.14 21.72 -15.74
N GLY A 334 17.32 20.73 -16.16
CA GLY A 334 16.96 19.58 -15.35
C GLY A 334 15.94 19.93 -14.28
N ILE A 335 14.95 20.77 -14.64
CA ILE A 335 13.90 21.16 -13.71
C ILE A 335 13.20 19.92 -13.20
N THR A 336 13.14 19.83 -11.89
CA THR A 336 12.22 18.91 -11.24
C THR A 336 10.80 19.40 -11.51
N ILE A 337 9.86 18.48 -11.64
CA ILE A 337 8.44 18.83 -11.78
C ILE A 337 7.97 19.75 -10.65
N GLN A 338 8.61 19.67 -9.48
CA GLN A 338 8.32 20.50 -8.32
C GLN A 338 8.66 21.99 -8.55
N GLU A 339 9.78 22.27 -9.20
CA GLU A 339 10.15 23.65 -9.57
C GLU A 339 9.20 24.20 -10.63
N LEU A 340 8.77 23.37 -11.59
CA LEU A 340 7.76 23.76 -12.57
C LEU A 340 6.44 24.09 -11.89
N VAL A 341 5.94 23.21 -11.02
CA VAL A 341 4.69 23.42 -10.26
C VAL A 341 4.77 24.67 -9.40
N ASN A 342 5.88 24.89 -8.70
CA ASN A 342 6.07 26.11 -7.91
C ASN A 342 6.07 27.38 -8.79
N SER A 343 6.66 27.30 -9.97
CA SER A 343 6.67 28.42 -10.93
C SER A 343 5.28 28.69 -11.49
N LEU A 344 4.51 27.65 -11.81
CA LEU A 344 3.13 27.76 -12.28
C LEU A 344 2.21 28.30 -11.19
N ASN A 345 2.38 27.87 -9.93
CA ASN A 345 1.68 28.41 -8.79
C ASN A 345 1.99 29.89 -8.56
N ALA A 346 3.26 30.30 -8.69
CA ALA A 346 3.66 31.70 -8.58
C ALA A 346 3.06 32.59 -9.67
N LEU A 347 2.71 32.01 -10.83
CA LEU A 347 1.99 32.66 -11.92
C LEU A 347 0.45 32.71 -11.71
N GLY A 348 -0.06 32.10 -10.61
CA GLY A 348 -1.48 32.07 -10.27
C GLY A 348 -2.31 31.07 -11.08
N ILE A 349 -1.67 30.05 -11.65
CA ILE A 349 -2.35 28.99 -12.41
C ILE A 349 -3.09 28.05 -11.44
N GLY A 350 -4.36 27.83 -11.71
CA GLY A 350 -5.19 26.94 -10.89
C GLY A 350 -4.81 25.45 -11.02
N PRO A 351 -5.17 24.60 -10.04
CA PRO A 351 -4.85 23.19 -10.05
C PRO A 351 -5.29 22.44 -11.31
N ARG A 352 -6.49 22.70 -11.83
CA ARG A 352 -7.03 22.08 -13.06
C ARG A 352 -6.23 22.42 -14.32
N ASP A 353 -5.85 23.69 -14.47
CA ASP A 353 -5.02 24.12 -15.60
C ASP A 353 -3.61 23.51 -15.52
N MET A 354 -3.06 23.38 -14.31
CA MET A 354 -1.78 22.73 -14.06
C MET A 354 -1.81 21.25 -14.45
N ILE A 355 -2.89 20.54 -14.13
CA ILE A 355 -3.12 19.14 -14.52
C ILE A 355 -3.09 19.03 -16.07
N SER A 356 -3.83 19.90 -16.75
CA SER A 356 -3.87 19.91 -18.23
C SER A 356 -2.50 20.19 -18.84
N ILE A 357 -1.71 21.07 -18.24
CA ILE A 357 -0.32 21.36 -18.65
C ILE A 357 0.57 20.12 -18.49
N LEU A 358 0.51 19.44 -17.32
CA LEU A 358 1.28 18.24 -17.06
C LEU A 358 0.92 17.09 -17.99
N GLN A 359 -0.36 16.90 -18.29
CA GLN A 359 -0.84 15.93 -19.28
C GLN A 359 -0.29 16.24 -20.68
N ALA A 360 -0.31 17.50 -21.08
CA ALA A 360 0.24 17.94 -22.37
C ALA A 360 1.76 17.71 -22.46
N ILE A 361 2.51 17.99 -21.39
CA ILE A 361 3.95 17.73 -21.32
C ILE A 361 4.25 16.23 -21.41
N LYS A 362 3.44 15.37 -20.75
CA LYS A 362 3.56 13.91 -20.86
C LYS A 362 3.22 13.43 -22.27
N ALA A 363 2.15 13.94 -22.87
CA ALA A 363 1.75 13.60 -24.26
C ALA A 363 2.81 14.02 -25.30
N ALA A 364 3.53 15.13 -25.04
CA ALA A 364 4.66 15.58 -25.86
C ALA A 364 5.92 14.73 -25.67
N GLY A 365 5.92 13.74 -24.75
CA GLY A 365 7.08 12.90 -24.44
C GLY A 365 8.19 13.61 -23.66
N ALA A 366 7.94 14.82 -23.16
CA ALA A 366 8.93 15.61 -22.45
C ALA A 366 9.01 15.25 -20.95
N MET A 367 8.05 14.50 -20.40
CA MET A 367 8.07 14.00 -19.02
C MET A 367 8.42 12.50 -19.01
N GLN A 368 9.56 12.17 -18.41
CA GLN A 368 10.00 10.78 -18.25
C GLN A 368 9.52 10.26 -16.88
N ALA A 369 8.22 10.12 -16.74
CA ALA A 369 7.58 9.59 -15.53
C ALA A 369 6.25 8.94 -15.90
N ASP A 370 5.79 7.99 -15.11
CA ASP A 370 4.44 7.46 -15.22
C ASP A 370 3.43 8.45 -14.63
N LEU A 371 2.38 8.73 -15.41
CA LEU A 371 1.30 9.64 -15.00
C LEU A 371 0.04 8.82 -14.77
N GLU A 372 -0.44 8.80 -13.53
CA GLU A 372 -1.71 8.20 -13.15
C GLU A 372 -2.71 9.32 -12.79
N VAL A 373 -3.93 9.22 -13.33
CA VAL A 373 -5.02 10.15 -13.05
C VAL A 373 -6.14 9.39 -12.36
N HIS A 374 -6.60 9.88 -11.21
CA HIS A 374 -7.68 9.33 -10.40
C HIS A 374 -8.87 10.28 -10.30
#